data_fd88b9e97820621b0758109475400af2
#
_entry.id   fd88b9e97820621b0758109475400af2
#
_cell.length_a   1.000
_cell.length_b   1.000
_cell.length_c   1.000
_cell.angle_alpha   90.00
_cell.angle_beta   90.00
_cell.angle_gamma   90.00
#
_symmetry.space_group_name_H-M   'P 1'
#
loop_
_entity.id
_entity.type
_entity.pdbx_description
1 polymer ?
#
loop_
_entity_poly.entity_id
_entity_poly.type
_entity_poly.pdbx_seq_one_letter_code
_entity_poly.pdbx_strand_id
1 'polypeptide(L)'
;MITTIFLDLDDTLFSFQQAEQVALEETMRHYTLPYSDEILALYSAGNDAQWKLLEQDKIQRSEIGYRRFDLLLTHLGSDLDREEVNHYYMERLSSRHFFLPGAEELLCALHGRYTLCLASNGTGWVQEGRLKSSGILPLLDRVFISEYLGANKPQLGFFDACFASLPGVKRSESLMLGDSLTSDMLGGKIAGMHTCWYNPNRLPLPTDGTVEYQIHRLPDLLPLLEKL
;
A
#
# COMPACT_ATOMS: atom_id res chain seq x y z
N MET A 1 9.06 15.88 18.86
CA MET A 1 10.12 15.30 17.99
C MET A 1 9.66 13.92 17.54
N ILE A 2 9.67 13.65 16.24
CA ILE A 2 9.31 12.34 15.67
C ILE A 2 10.42 11.34 15.95
N THR A 3 10.06 10.15 16.40
CA THR A 3 10.98 9.04 16.68
C THR A 3 10.68 7.80 15.87
N THR A 4 9.42 7.67 15.37
CA THR A 4 8.93 6.50 14.66
C THR A 4 8.22 6.94 13.38
N ILE A 5 8.50 6.26 12.27
CA ILE A 5 7.88 6.53 10.97
C ILE A 5 7.20 5.26 10.50
N PHE A 6 5.90 5.35 10.27
CA PHE A 6 5.10 4.34 9.58
C PHE A 6 5.06 4.69 8.10
N LEU A 7 5.47 3.76 7.28
CA LEU A 7 5.58 3.89 5.83
C LEU A 7 4.56 2.98 5.17
N ASP A 8 3.70 3.54 4.36
CA ASP A 8 2.92 2.72 3.43
C ASP A 8 3.82 2.15 2.33
N LEU A 9 3.37 1.11 1.64
CA LEU A 9 4.14 0.42 0.61
C LEU A 9 3.70 0.81 -0.80
N ASP A 10 2.44 0.56 -1.13
CA ASP A 10 1.90 0.65 -2.47
C ASP A 10 1.61 2.11 -2.86
N ASP A 11 2.18 2.53 -3.98
CA ASP A 11 2.18 3.92 -4.47
C ASP A 11 2.78 4.94 -3.47
N THR A 12 3.51 4.43 -2.46
CA THR A 12 4.33 5.23 -1.54
C THR A 12 5.82 4.89 -1.67
N LEU A 13 6.23 3.66 -1.42
CA LEU A 13 7.61 3.19 -1.64
C LEU A 13 7.76 2.46 -2.98
N PHE A 14 6.75 1.67 -3.36
CA PHE A 14 6.71 0.92 -4.60
C PHE A 14 5.57 1.41 -5.49
N SER A 15 5.81 1.48 -6.79
CA SER A 15 4.76 1.68 -7.78
C SER A 15 3.91 0.42 -7.88
N PHE A 16 2.71 0.45 -7.28
CA PHE A 16 1.74 -0.62 -7.44
C PHE A 16 1.25 -0.69 -8.88
N GLN A 17 1.02 0.46 -9.52
CA GLN A 17 0.56 0.53 -10.90
C GLN A 17 1.48 -0.22 -11.87
N GLN A 18 2.81 -0.07 -11.76
CA GLN A 18 3.76 -0.80 -12.60
C GLN A 18 3.75 -2.31 -12.29
N ALA A 19 3.67 -2.68 -11.02
CA ALA A 19 3.63 -4.08 -10.61
C ALA A 19 2.33 -4.76 -11.08
N GLU A 20 1.20 -4.09 -10.94
CA GLU A 20 -0.12 -4.51 -11.43
C GLU A 20 -0.10 -4.70 -12.95
N GLN A 21 0.38 -3.71 -13.70
CA GLN A 21 0.48 -3.77 -15.15
C GLN A 21 1.26 -5.00 -15.62
N VAL A 22 2.47 -5.20 -15.08
CA VAL A 22 3.33 -6.34 -15.48
C VAL A 22 2.70 -7.67 -15.08
N ALA A 23 2.16 -7.77 -13.87
CA ALA A 23 1.52 -9.00 -13.40
C ALA A 23 0.27 -9.34 -14.21
N LEU A 24 -0.54 -8.34 -14.56
CA LEU A 24 -1.73 -8.53 -15.39
C LEU A 24 -1.34 -8.93 -16.81
N GLU A 25 -0.37 -8.26 -17.45
CA GLU A 25 0.09 -8.61 -18.79
C GLU A 25 0.59 -10.06 -18.85
N GLU A 26 1.39 -10.50 -17.87
CA GLU A 26 1.89 -11.88 -17.78
C GLU A 26 0.72 -12.86 -17.59
N THR A 27 -0.28 -12.51 -16.79
CA THR A 27 -1.48 -13.33 -16.56
C THR A 27 -2.30 -13.48 -17.84
N MET A 28 -2.59 -12.38 -18.52
CA MET A 28 -3.36 -12.39 -19.77
C MET A 28 -2.63 -13.22 -20.85
N ARG A 29 -1.31 -13.07 -20.95
CA ARG A 29 -0.49 -13.87 -21.88
C ARG A 29 -0.53 -15.36 -21.54
N HIS A 30 -0.46 -15.72 -20.26
CA HIS A 30 -0.48 -17.13 -19.82
C HIS A 30 -1.79 -17.83 -20.20
N TYR A 31 -2.91 -17.15 -20.03
CA TYR A 31 -4.23 -17.70 -20.36
C TYR A 31 -4.68 -17.41 -21.80
N THR A 32 -3.79 -16.88 -22.65
CA THR A 32 -4.09 -16.53 -24.05
C THR A 32 -5.28 -15.57 -24.17
N LEU A 33 -5.42 -14.65 -23.22
CA LEU A 33 -6.43 -13.59 -23.20
C LEU A 33 -5.89 -12.33 -23.87
N PRO A 34 -6.75 -11.48 -24.45
CA PRO A 34 -6.34 -10.20 -25.03
C PRO A 34 -5.83 -9.25 -23.92
N TYR A 35 -4.79 -8.47 -24.25
CA TYR A 35 -4.26 -7.42 -23.39
C TYR A 35 -4.14 -6.12 -24.17
N SER A 36 -4.61 -5.02 -23.59
CA SER A 36 -4.49 -3.66 -24.11
C SER A 36 -4.55 -2.65 -22.94
N ASP A 37 -4.27 -1.39 -23.23
CA ASP A 37 -4.40 -0.32 -22.23
C ASP A 37 -5.85 -0.19 -21.72
N GLU A 38 -6.86 -0.44 -22.55
CA GLU A 38 -8.26 -0.45 -22.12
C GLU A 38 -8.57 -1.59 -21.15
N ILE A 39 -8.00 -2.78 -21.39
CA ILE A 39 -8.14 -3.94 -20.49
C ILE A 39 -7.44 -3.66 -19.15
N LEU A 40 -6.25 -3.09 -19.19
CA LEU A 40 -5.55 -2.67 -17.96
C LEU A 40 -6.39 -1.64 -17.20
N ALA A 41 -6.88 -0.60 -17.85
CA ALA A 41 -7.69 0.43 -17.19
C ALA A 41 -8.98 -0.14 -16.58
N LEU A 42 -9.65 -1.06 -17.28
CA LEU A 42 -10.85 -1.75 -16.77
C LEU A 42 -10.52 -2.56 -15.51
N TYR A 43 -9.42 -3.33 -15.55
CA TYR A 43 -8.98 -4.14 -14.43
C TYR A 43 -8.60 -3.28 -13.24
N SER A 44 -7.74 -2.27 -13.43
CA SER A 44 -7.27 -1.38 -12.37
C SER A 44 -8.43 -0.65 -11.68
N ALA A 45 -9.39 -0.11 -12.46
CA ALA A 45 -10.58 0.52 -11.89
C ALA A 45 -11.44 -0.47 -11.09
N GLY A 46 -11.59 -1.71 -11.59
CA GLY A 46 -12.29 -2.77 -10.89
C GLY A 46 -11.59 -3.17 -9.58
N ASN A 47 -10.26 -3.33 -9.61
CA ASN A 47 -9.45 -3.65 -8.44
C ASN A 47 -9.54 -2.56 -7.37
N ASP A 48 -9.35 -1.28 -7.75
CA ASP A 48 -9.48 -0.14 -6.84
C ASP A 48 -10.85 -0.07 -6.16
N ALA A 49 -11.91 -0.35 -6.92
CA ALA A 49 -13.26 -0.37 -6.38
C ALA A 49 -13.42 -1.45 -5.29
N GLN A 50 -12.81 -2.64 -5.47
CA GLN A 50 -12.89 -3.70 -4.46
C GLN A 50 -12.10 -3.33 -3.18
N TRP A 51 -10.91 -2.74 -3.31
CA TRP A 51 -10.15 -2.27 -2.16
C TRP A 51 -10.88 -1.18 -1.38
N LYS A 52 -11.55 -0.24 -2.08
CA LYS A 52 -12.41 0.78 -1.42
C LYS A 52 -13.61 0.17 -0.71
N LEU A 53 -14.20 -0.90 -1.25
CA LEU A 53 -15.27 -1.62 -0.56
C LEU A 53 -14.77 -2.33 0.71
N LEU A 54 -13.56 -2.90 0.68
CA LEU A 54 -12.93 -3.48 1.86
C LEU A 54 -12.66 -2.42 2.94
N GLU A 55 -12.12 -1.25 2.58
CA GLU A 55 -11.89 -0.13 3.51
C GLU A 55 -13.18 0.34 4.20
N GLN A 56 -14.33 0.17 3.52
CA GLN A 56 -15.66 0.52 4.02
C GLN A 56 -16.37 -0.65 4.72
N ASP A 57 -15.67 -1.76 4.99
CA ASP A 57 -16.23 -2.99 5.57
C ASP A 57 -17.46 -3.57 4.80
N LYS A 58 -17.55 -3.30 3.50
CA LYS A 58 -18.66 -3.76 2.65
C LYS A 58 -18.44 -5.14 2.04
N ILE A 59 -17.20 -5.59 1.96
CA ILE A 59 -16.81 -6.93 1.50
C ILE A 59 -15.71 -7.49 2.39
N GLN A 60 -15.55 -8.81 2.33
CA GLN A 60 -14.42 -9.49 2.97
C GLN A 60 -13.19 -9.47 2.04
N ARG A 61 -11.99 -9.48 2.61
CA ARG A 61 -10.73 -9.56 1.85
C ARG A 61 -10.70 -10.74 0.86
N SER A 62 -11.21 -11.89 1.28
CA SER A 62 -11.28 -13.11 0.45
C SER A 62 -12.10 -12.94 -0.83
N GLU A 63 -13.01 -11.97 -0.88
CA GLU A 63 -13.85 -11.71 -2.06
C GLU A 63 -13.14 -10.88 -3.14
N ILE A 64 -12.09 -10.10 -2.79
CA ILE A 64 -11.43 -9.17 -3.71
C ILE A 64 -10.92 -9.90 -4.95
N GLY A 65 -10.21 -11.01 -4.76
CA GLY A 65 -9.61 -11.78 -5.84
C GLY A 65 -10.62 -12.27 -6.87
N TYR A 66 -11.69 -12.90 -6.38
CA TYR A 66 -12.77 -13.35 -7.22
C TYR A 66 -13.44 -12.17 -7.96
N ARG A 67 -13.86 -11.13 -7.22
CA ARG A 67 -14.65 -10.02 -7.78
C ARG A 67 -13.94 -9.25 -8.88
N ARG A 68 -12.63 -8.95 -8.72
CA ARG A 68 -11.87 -8.20 -9.74
C ARG A 68 -11.70 -9.00 -11.03
N PHE A 69 -11.48 -10.33 -10.95
CA PHE A 69 -11.37 -11.16 -12.12
C PHE A 69 -12.73 -11.56 -12.69
N ASP A 70 -13.79 -11.65 -11.89
CA ASP A 70 -15.14 -11.85 -12.40
C ASP A 70 -15.57 -10.70 -13.30
N LEU A 71 -15.32 -9.45 -12.92
CA LEU A 71 -15.57 -8.28 -13.76
C LEU A 71 -14.80 -8.37 -15.09
N LEU A 72 -13.50 -8.66 -15.06
CA LEU A 72 -12.65 -8.72 -16.23
C LEU A 72 -13.02 -9.88 -17.15
N LEU A 73 -13.12 -11.09 -16.62
CA LEU A 73 -13.38 -12.29 -17.42
C LEU A 73 -14.79 -12.30 -18.01
N THR A 74 -15.78 -11.76 -17.28
CA THR A 74 -17.13 -11.55 -17.82
C THR A 74 -17.11 -10.56 -18.99
N HIS A 75 -16.37 -9.45 -18.87
CA HIS A 75 -16.19 -8.49 -19.97
C HIS A 75 -15.57 -9.14 -21.21
N LEU A 76 -14.62 -10.05 -21.01
CA LEU A 76 -13.94 -10.78 -22.09
C LEU A 76 -14.72 -11.98 -22.62
N GLY A 77 -15.87 -12.32 -22.03
CA GLY A 77 -16.63 -13.52 -22.39
C GLY A 77 -15.89 -14.81 -22.12
N SER A 78 -15.03 -14.84 -21.09
CA SER A 78 -14.19 -15.98 -20.74
C SER A 78 -14.80 -16.80 -19.59
N ASP A 79 -14.79 -18.12 -19.74
CA ASP A 79 -15.26 -19.08 -18.74
C ASP A 79 -14.15 -19.61 -17.83
N LEU A 80 -12.96 -19.00 -17.86
CA LEU A 80 -11.85 -19.39 -16.99
C LEU A 80 -12.23 -19.24 -15.51
N ASP A 81 -11.66 -20.11 -14.68
CA ASP A 81 -11.86 -20.04 -13.24
C ASP A 81 -11.23 -18.77 -12.66
N ARG A 82 -12.04 -17.95 -11.98
CA ARG A 82 -11.66 -16.65 -11.45
C ARG A 82 -10.61 -16.75 -10.34
N GLU A 83 -10.71 -17.79 -9.52
CA GLU A 83 -9.77 -18.00 -8.40
C GLU A 83 -8.42 -18.47 -8.91
N GLU A 84 -8.41 -19.36 -9.92
CA GLU A 84 -7.18 -19.81 -10.56
C GLU A 84 -6.44 -18.66 -11.25
N VAL A 85 -7.15 -17.87 -12.05
CA VAL A 85 -6.57 -16.68 -12.72
C VAL A 85 -6.06 -15.67 -11.70
N ASN A 86 -6.83 -15.42 -10.64
CA ASN A 86 -6.39 -14.56 -9.54
C ASN A 86 -5.15 -15.10 -8.84
N HIS A 87 -5.09 -16.39 -8.56
CA HIS A 87 -3.93 -16.98 -7.90
C HIS A 87 -2.66 -16.80 -8.75
N TYR A 88 -2.72 -17.09 -10.03
CA TYR A 88 -1.60 -16.88 -10.95
C TYR A 88 -1.16 -15.39 -10.98
N TYR A 89 -2.11 -14.47 -11.10
CA TYR A 89 -1.83 -13.03 -11.03
C TYR A 89 -1.11 -12.63 -9.74
N MET A 90 -1.60 -13.11 -8.59
CA MET A 90 -1.01 -12.82 -7.28
C MET A 90 0.42 -13.38 -7.15
N GLU A 91 0.71 -14.55 -7.74
CA GLU A 91 2.07 -15.09 -7.81
C GLU A 91 3.00 -14.17 -8.62
N ARG A 92 2.53 -13.67 -9.78
CA ARG A 92 3.31 -12.71 -10.58
C ARG A 92 3.55 -11.41 -9.80
N LEU A 93 2.50 -10.86 -9.18
CA LEU A 93 2.58 -9.66 -8.37
C LEU A 93 3.56 -9.80 -7.20
N SER A 94 3.57 -10.95 -6.51
CA SER A 94 4.44 -11.20 -5.35
C SER A 94 5.93 -11.14 -5.66
N SER A 95 6.31 -11.36 -6.92
CA SER A 95 7.71 -11.30 -7.37
C SER A 95 8.11 -9.95 -7.96
N ARG A 96 7.21 -8.96 -7.98
CA ARG A 96 7.42 -7.66 -8.62
C ARG A 96 7.51 -6.54 -7.59
N HIS A 97 8.56 -5.75 -7.71
CA HIS A 97 8.72 -4.49 -7.00
C HIS A 97 9.32 -3.46 -7.94
N PHE A 98 8.80 -2.26 -7.91
CA PHE A 98 9.30 -1.13 -8.67
C PHE A 98 9.37 0.05 -7.71
N PHE A 99 10.56 0.46 -7.34
CA PHE A 99 10.72 1.61 -6.44
C PHE A 99 10.19 2.90 -7.06
N LEU A 100 9.46 3.66 -6.26
CA LEU A 100 9.20 5.05 -6.61
C LEU A 100 10.48 5.89 -6.48
N PRO A 101 10.63 6.97 -7.28
CA PRO A 101 11.84 7.79 -7.26
C PRO A 101 12.18 8.32 -5.86
N GLY A 102 13.36 8.00 -5.38
CA GLY A 102 13.88 8.43 -4.08
C GLY A 102 13.48 7.54 -2.90
N ALA A 103 12.76 6.41 -3.12
CA ALA A 103 12.30 5.54 -2.03
C ALA A 103 13.47 4.81 -1.34
N GLU A 104 14.41 4.25 -2.11
CA GLU A 104 15.57 3.55 -1.56
C GLU A 104 16.48 4.52 -0.79
N GLU A 105 16.76 5.69 -1.38
CA GLU A 105 17.57 6.73 -0.75
C GLU A 105 16.92 7.23 0.55
N LEU A 106 15.60 7.40 0.56
CA LEU A 106 14.87 7.79 1.76
C LEU A 106 15.01 6.74 2.85
N LEU A 107 14.75 5.46 2.54
CA LEU A 107 14.88 4.36 3.50
C LEU A 107 16.28 4.29 4.09
N CYS A 108 17.33 4.38 3.24
CA CYS A 108 18.72 4.40 3.70
C CYS A 108 19.03 5.60 4.61
N ALA A 109 18.48 6.78 4.31
CA ALA A 109 18.70 7.98 5.10
C ALA A 109 17.97 7.98 6.45
N LEU A 110 16.85 7.26 6.56
CA LEU A 110 16.04 7.14 7.77
C LEU A 110 16.49 5.99 8.67
N HIS A 111 17.04 4.92 8.09
CA HIS A 111 17.47 3.72 8.82
C HIS A 111 18.50 4.07 9.91
N GLY A 112 18.28 3.53 11.11
CA GLY A 112 19.13 3.79 12.29
C GLY A 112 18.96 5.17 12.95
N ARG A 113 18.18 6.07 12.34
CA ARG A 113 17.82 7.39 12.92
C ARG A 113 16.42 7.39 13.53
N TYR A 114 15.52 6.62 12.93
CA TYR A 114 14.11 6.48 13.33
C TYR A 114 13.77 5.00 13.43
N THR A 115 12.77 4.65 14.23
CA THR A 115 12.13 3.34 14.15
C THR A 115 11.27 3.30 12.89
N LEU A 116 11.62 2.44 11.93
CA LEU A 116 10.93 2.33 10.66
C LEU A 116 9.96 1.17 10.64
N CYS A 117 8.69 1.47 10.48
CA CYS A 117 7.60 0.51 10.44
C CYS A 117 6.92 0.54 9.07
N LEU A 118 6.87 -0.58 8.37
CA LEU A 118 6.01 -0.71 7.21
C LEU A 118 4.57 -0.96 7.65
N ALA A 119 3.57 -0.33 7.01
CA ALA A 119 2.15 -0.45 7.32
C ALA A 119 1.33 -0.60 6.02
N SER A 120 1.02 -1.84 5.62
CA SER A 120 0.36 -2.13 4.34
C SER A 120 -0.99 -2.81 4.51
N ASN A 121 -1.96 -2.40 3.66
CA ASN A 121 -3.26 -3.07 3.53
C ASN A 121 -3.24 -4.26 2.55
N GLY A 122 -2.10 -4.59 1.95
CA GLY A 122 -1.99 -5.64 0.95
C GLY A 122 -2.20 -7.07 1.48
N THR A 123 -2.20 -8.03 0.56
CA THR A 123 -2.27 -9.46 0.88
C THR A 123 -0.93 -9.95 1.41
N GLY A 124 -0.94 -10.66 2.54
CA GLY A 124 0.23 -11.00 3.33
C GLY A 124 1.39 -11.60 2.54
N TRP A 125 1.18 -12.78 1.96
CA TRP A 125 2.23 -13.49 1.23
C TRP A 125 2.73 -12.74 -0.03
N VAL A 126 1.85 -11.91 -0.64
CA VAL A 126 2.23 -11.06 -1.79
C VAL A 126 3.18 -9.96 -1.33
N GLN A 127 2.83 -9.27 -0.25
CA GLN A 127 3.71 -8.21 0.28
C GLN A 127 5.03 -8.78 0.80
N GLU A 128 5.02 -9.94 1.45
CA GLU A 128 6.25 -10.64 1.86
C GLU A 128 7.15 -10.95 0.67
N GLY A 129 6.59 -11.47 -0.44
CA GLY A 129 7.33 -11.74 -1.66
C GLY A 129 7.97 -10.48 -2.24
N ARG A 130 7.21 -9.38 -2.33
CA ARG A 130 7.68 -8.08 -2.83
C ARG A 130 8.75 -7.47 -1.94
N LEU A 131 8.59 -7.52 -0.63
CA LEU A 131 9.58 -7.04 0.34
C LEU A 131 10.86 -7.87 0.29
N LYS A 132 10.74 -9.19 0.14
CA LYS A 132 11.89 -10.08 0.01
C LYS A 132 12.66 -9.82 -1.29
N SER A 133 11.94 -9.69 -2.41
CA SER A 133 12.57 -9.45 -3.71
C SER A 133 13.25 -8.09 -3.81
N SER A 134 12.72 -7.07 -3.11
CA SER A 134 13.28 -5.71 -3.11
C SER A 134 14.52 -5.54 -2.24
N GLY A 135 14.74 -6.42 -1.27
CA GLY A 135 15.87 -6.33 -0.35
C GLY A 135 15.76 -5.27 0.74
N ILE A 136 14.61 -4.60 0.92
CA ILE A 136 14.47 -3.51 1.93
C ILE A 136 14.20 -4.01 3.35
N LEU A 137 13.90 -5.29 3.54
CA LEU A 137 13.60 -5.84 4.87
C LEU A 137 14.64 -5.49 5.94
N PRO A 138 15.96 -5.51 5.67
CA PRO A 138 16.97 -5.14 6.67
C PRO A 138 16.93 -3.66 7.10
N LEU A 139 16.27 -2.80 6.33
CA LEU A 139 16.13 -1.37 6.64
C LEU A 139 14.92 -1.09 7.53
N LEU A 140 14.03 -2.07 7.74
CA LEU A 140 12.79 -1.92 8.49
C LEU A 140 12.89 -2.59 9.86
N ASP A 141 12.47 -1.90 10.91
CA ASP A 141 12.41 -2.46 12.26
C ASP A 141 11.18 -3.36 12.45
N ARG A 142 10.07 -3.03 11.78
CA ARG A 142 8.82 -3.79 11.83
C ARG A 142 8.08 -3.76 10.49
N VAL A 143 7.35 -4.83 10.24
CA VAL A 143 6.45 -4.95 9.08
C VAL A 143 5.06 -5.31 9.58
N PHE A 144 4.09 -4.47 9.27
CA PHE A 144 2.69 -4.62 9.63
C PHE A 144 1.85 -4.80 8.37
N ILE A 145 1.26 -5.97 8.20
CA ILE A 145 0.38 -6.29 7.09
C ILE A 145 -1.01 -6.57 7.67
N SER A 146 -2.00 -5.85 7.18
CA SER A 146 -3.35 -5.85 7.73
C SER A 146 -4.01 -7.23 7.79
N GLU A 147 -3.72 -8.09 6.80
CA GLU A 147 -4.24 -9.46 6.78
C GLU A 147 -3.80 -10.26 8.02
N TYR A 148 -2.58 -10.08 8.49
CA TYR A 148 -2.07 -10.77 9.68
C TYR A 148 -2.54 -10.15 10.99
N LEU A 149 -2.90 -8.86 10.95
CA LEU A 149 -3.41 -8.14 12.12
C LEU A 149 -4.94 -8.28 12.29
N GLY A 150 -5.64 -8.75 11.26
CA GLY A 150 -7.10 -8.87 11.28
C GLY A 150 -7.84 -7.53 11.24
N ALA A 151 -7.17 -6.43 10.91
CA ALA A 151 -7.74 -5.10 10.78
C ALA A 151 -7.01 -4.33 9.68
N ASN A 152 -7.71 -3.43 8.98
CA ASN A 152 -7.16 -2.64 7.88
C ASN A 152 -7.01 -1.17 8.27
N LYS A 153 -6.06 -0.44 7.66
CA LYS A 153 -6.10 1.02 7.66
C LYS A 153 -7.39 1.46 6.94
N PRO A 154 -8.15 2.44 7.41
CA PRO A 154 -7.87 3.40 8.51
C PRO A 154 -8.37 2.96 9.89
N GLN A 155 -8.83 1.72 10.08
CA GLN A 155 -9.40 1.26 11.35
C GLN A 155 -8.39 1.43 12.49
N LEU A 156 -8.84 1.96 13.63
CA LEU A 156 -8.01 2.13 14.83
C LEU A 156 -7.38 0.81 15.29
N GLY A 157 -8.10 -0.31 15.14
CA GLY A 157 -7.62 -1.65 15.51
C GLY A 157 -6.32 -2.06 14.81
N PHE A 158 -6.10 -1.63 13.56
CA PHE A 158 -4.83 -1.84 12.86
C PHE A 158 -3.67 -1.17 13.62
N PHE A 159 -3.81 0.12 13.93
CA PHE A 159 -2.78 0.89 14.62
C PHE A 159 -2.61 0.44 16.08
N ASP A 160 -3.70 0.06 16.76
CA ASP A 160 -3.64 -0.51 18.12
C ASP A 160 -2.77 -1.78 18.13
N ALA A 161 -2.96 -2.67 17.16
CA ALA A 161 -2.14 -3.88 17.03
C ALA A 161 -0.67 -3.56 16.73
N CYS A 162 -0.41 -2.55 15.87
CA CYS A 162 0.95 -2.08 15.60
C CYS A 162 1.64 -1.57 16.88
N PHE A 163 1.00 -0.64 17.59
CA PHE A 163 1.57 -0.04 18.79
C PHE A 163 1.69 -1.02 19.96
N ALA A 164 0.83 -2.04 20.05
CA ALA A 164 0.96 -3.10 21.05
C ALA A 164 2.28 -3.89 20.92
N SER A 165 2.84 -3.96 19.73
CA SER A 165 4.13 -4.62 19.45
C SER A 165 5.34 -3.68 19.50
N LEU A 166 5.14 -2.40 19.82
CA LEU A 166 6.16 -1.35 19.86
C LEU A 166 6.25 -0.72 21.29
N PRO A 167 6.78 -1.45 22.28
CA PRO A 167 6.81 -0.95 23.65
C PRO A 167 7.61 0.35 23.74
N GLY A 168 7.01 1.36 24.40
CA GLY A 168 7.64 2.67 24.61
C GLY A 168 7.47 3.68 23.47
N VAL A 169 6.99 3.26 22.29
CA VAL A 169 6.67 4.17 21.17
C VAL A 169 5.36 4.91 21.46
N LYS A 170 5.40 6.24 21.31
CA LYS A 170 4.22 7.09 21.50
C LYS A 170 3.61 7.48 20.15
N ARG A 171 2.29 7.47 20.08
CA ARG A 171 1.56 7.90 18.88
C ARG A 171 1.87 9.34 18.49
N SER A 172 1.95 10.24 19.47
CA SER A 172 2.29 11.66 19.28
C SER A 172 3.75 11.92 18.89
N GLU A 173 4.60 10.89 18.88
CA GLU A 173 5.98 10.93 18.40
C GLU A 173 6.14 10.08 17.13
N SER A 174 5.03 9.68 16.52
CA SER A 174 4.98 8.84 15.31
C SER A 174 4.37 9.59 14.13
N LEU A 175 4.90 9.34 12.94
CA LEU A 175 4.44 9.91 11.67
C LEU A 175 3.96 8.79 10.75
N MET A 176 2.77 8.95 10.13
CA MET A 176 2.31 8.12 9.02
C MET A 176 2.62 8.81 7.70
N LEU A 177 3.46 8.20 6.87
CA LEU A 177 3.72 8.59 5.49
C LEU A 177 2.98 7.63 4.55
N GLY A 178 2.15 8.16 3.67
CA GLY A 178 1.43 7.38 2.67
C GLY A 178 0.79 8.26 1.60
N ASP A 179 0.30 7.64 0.54
CA ASP A 179 -0.36 8.31 -0.59
C ASP A 179 -1.88 8.39 -0.44
N SER A 180 -2.47 7.51 0.38
CA SER A 180 -3.93 7.38 0.51
C SER A 180 -4.50 8.34 1.57
N LEU A 181 -5.43 9.20 1.13
CA LEU A 181 -6.17 10.07 2.05
C LEU A 181 -7.15 9.29 2.93
N THR A 182 -7.72 8.18 2.43
CA THR A 182 -8.77 7.42 3.10
C THR A 182 -8.24 6.33 4.02
N SER A 183 -7.05 5.79 3.76
CA SER A 183 -6.45 4.76 4.61
C SER A 183 -5.32 5.29 5.48
N ASP A 184 -4.31 5.97 4.90
CA ASP A 184 -3.12 6.40 5.63
C ASP A 184 -3.35 7.68 6.42
N MET A 185 -3.82 8.72 5.76
CA MET A 185 -4.00 10.03 6.40
C MET A 185 -5.13 9.99 7.42
N LEU A 186 -6.29 9.46 7.03
CA LEU A 186 -7.40 9.28 7.96
C LEU A 186 -7.02 8.34 9.12
N GLY A 187 -6.36 7.23 8.81
CA GLY A 187 -5.94 6.24 9.80
C GLY A 187 -4.91 6.80 10.78
N GLY A 188 -3.89 7.47 10.29
CA GLY A 188 -2.88 8.15 11.13
C GLY A 188 -3.51 9.17 12.07
N LYS A 189 -4.44 10.00 11.55
CA LYS A 189 -5.18 10.96 12.37
C LYS A 189 -6.03 10.29 13.45
N ILE A 190 -6.81 9.26 13.10
CA ILE A 190 -7.63 8.48 14.05
C ILE A 190 -6.73 7.84 15.14
N ALA A 191 -5.54 7.38 14.74
CA ALA A 191 -4.57 6.81 15.67
C ALA A 191 -3.84 7.84 16.54
N GLY A 192 -4.01 9.14 16.33
CA GLY A 192 -3.33 10.20 17.07
C GLY A 192 -1.85 10.36 16.69
N MET A 193 -1.51 10.01 15.45
CA MET A 193 -0.19 10.19 14.85
C MET A 193 -0.14 11.49 14.05
N HIS A 194 1.07 11.99 13.78
CA HIS A 194 1.28 12.96 12.72
C HIS A 194 1.04 12.32 11.35
N THR A 195 0.57 13.10 10.38
CA THR A 195 0.28 12.61 9.02
C THR A 195 1.06 13.39 7.98
N CYS A 196 1.71 12.69 7.07
CA CYS A 196 2.43 13.28 5.94
C CYS A 196 1.95 12.62 4.64
N TRP A 197 1.21 13.38 3.84
CA TRP A 197 0.70 12.89 2.58
C TRP A 197 1.75 12.95 1.48
N TYR A 198 2.06 11.81 0.89
CA TYR A 198 2.82 11.74 -0.35
C TYR A 198 1.90 12.06 -1.53
N ASN A 199 2.04 13.26 -2.10
CA ASN A 199 1.18 13.83 -3.13
C ASN A 199 2.00 14.23 -4.37
N PRO A 200 2.53 13.26 -5.13
CA PRO A 200 3.35 13.56 -6.31
C PRO A 200 2.57 14.29 -7.41
N ASN A 201 1.27 14.06 -7.50
CA ASN A 201 0.38 14.64 -8.50
C ASN A 201 -0.13 16.05 -8.13
N ARG A 202 0.27 16.60 -6.97
CA ARG A 202 -0.13 17.94 -6.49
C ARG A 202 -1.64 18.13 -6.47
N LEU A 203 -2.38 17.12 -6.06
CA LEU A 203 -3.82 17.21 -5.87
C LEU A 203 -4.14 18.25 -4.78
N PRO A 204 -5.36 18.83 -4.80
CA PRO A 204 -5.77 19.79 -3.78
C PRO A 204 -5.69 19.20 -2.36
N LEU A 205 -5.16 19.99 -1.42
CA LEU A 205 -5.08 19.59 -0.02
C LEU A 205 -6.50 19.51 0.58
N PRO A 206 -6.87 18.40 1.27
CA PRO A 206 -8.11 18.32 2.01
C PRO A 206 -8.19 19.37 3.13
N THR A 207 -9.39 19.90 3.37
CA THR A 207 -9.63 20.92 4.39
C THR A 207 -10.17 20.35 5.71
N ASP A 208 -10.29 19.03 5.81
CA ASP A 208 -10.84 18.32 6.98
C ASP A 208 -9.80 18.08 8.10
N GLY A 209 -8.56 18.51 7.89
CA GLY A 209 -7.45 18.36 8.83
C GLY A 209 -6.94 16.92 8.97
N THR A 210 -7.19 16.05 8.02
CA THR A 210 -6.61 14.69 7.99
C THR A 210 -5.14 14.72 7.59
N VAL A 211 -4.71 15.71 6.83
CA VAL A 211 -3.34 15.92 6.37
C VAL A 211 -2.70 17.05 7.17
N GLU A 212 -1.66 16.73 7.95
CA GLU A 212 -0.88 17.73 8.70
C GLU A 212 0.29 18.28 7.87
N TYR A 213 0.97 17.39 7.15
CA TYR A 213 2.06 17.71 6.24
C TYR A 213 1.84 17.07 4.88
N GLN A 214 2.44 17.65 3.83
CA GLN A 214 2.50 17.00 2.52
C GLN A 214 3.88 17.15 1.91
N ILE A 215 4.25 16.15 1.11
CA ILE A 215 5.45 16.13 0.28
C ILE A 215 5.08 15.72 -1.14
N HIS A 216 5.86 16.18 -2.13
CA HIS A 216 5.65 15.84 -3.54
C HIS A 216 6.73 14.89 -4.08
N ARG A 217 7.84 14.75 -3.37
CA ARG A 217 8.92 13.81 -3.64
C ARG A 217 9.34 13.19 -2.31
N LEU A 218 9.65 11.91 -2.32
CA LEU A 218 10.01 11.18 -1.10
C LEU A 218 11.20 11.80 -0.34
N PRO A 219 12.28 12.28 -1.00
CA PRO A 219 13.38 12.95 -0.31
C PRO A 219 13.00 14.24 0.43
N ASP A 220 11.85 14.86 0.08
CA ASP A 220 11.38 16.08 0.76
C ASP A 220 10.96 15.82 2.23
N LEU A 221 10.80 14.53 2.62
CA LEU A 221 10.55 14.14 4.01
C LEU A 221 11.72 14.49 4.94
N LEU A 222 12.96 14.36 4.48
CA LEU A 222 14.14 14.57 5.32
C LEU A 222 14.20 15.98 5.90
N PRO A 223 14.13 17.08 5.10
CA PRO A 223 14.13 18.44 5.65
C PRO A 223 12.83 18.78 6.42
N LEU A 224 11.74 18.04 6.22
CA LEU A 224 10.53 18.18 7.04
C LEU A 224 10.78 17.64 8.45
N LEU A 225 11.34 16.44 8.57
CA LEU A 225 11.65 15.80 9.86
C LEU A 225 12.64 16.60 10.72
N GLU A 226 13.55 17.36 10.11
CA GLU A 226 14.47 18.25 10.82
C GLU A 226 13.78 19.43 11.51
N LYS A 227 12.53 19.72 11.16
CA LYS A 227 11.73 20.83 11.72
C LYS A 227 10.71 20.36 12.76
N LEU A 228 10.52 19.03 12.91
CA LEU A 228 9.54 18.39 13.78
C LEU A 228 10.21 17.80 15.03
#